data_55c42f9a6fa760ddf9f7a1a9874f766a
#
_entry.id   55c42f9a6fa760ddf9f7a1a9874f766a
#
_cell.length_a   1.000
_cell.length_b   1.000
_cell.length_c   1.000
_cell.angle_alpha   90.00
_cell.angle_beta   90.00
_cell.angle_gamma   90.00
#
_symmetry.space_group_name_H-M   'P 1'
#
loop_
_entity.id
_entity.type
_entity.pdbx_description
1 polymer ?
#
loop_
_entity_poly.entity_id
_entity_poly.type
_entity_poly.pdbx_seq_one_letter_code
_entity_poly.pdbx_strand_id
1 'polypeptide(L)'
;LGRITYQKGPDYFVEAAAKVLKRVPDVRFVMAGSGDMMNHVIRRVARLGIADRFHFTGFLRGEDVHKMFQLSDVYVMPSVSEPFGISPLEAMRSNVPVIISKQSGVAEVLDFAVKVDYWDVDALADAIYGLIQYPALSGMFASKGLEEVTNLKWNDAAAKIKSVYEAVIEENKKQLK
;
A
#
# COMPACT_ATOMS: atom_id res chain seq x y z
N LEU A 1 0.69 -4.39 5.64
CA LEU A 1 1.49 -4.06 6.82
C LEU A 1 1.03 -2.73 7.39
N GLY A 2 0.72 -2.66 8.71
CA GLY A 2 0.29 -1.45 9.39
C GLY A 2 -0.66 -1.71 10.54
N ARG A 3 -1.33 -0.67 11.05
CA ARG A 3 -2.36 -0.84 12.09
C ARG A 3 -3.57 -1.57 11.52
N ILE A 4 -4.09 -2.55 12.24
CA ILE A 4 -5.29 -3.30 11.84
C ILE A 4 -6.51 -2.60 12.43
N THR A 5 -6.93 -1.53 11.76
CA THR A 5 -8.03 -0.64 12.13
C THR A 5 -8.94 -0.40 10.92
N TYR A 6 -10.15 0.12 11.13
CA TYR A 6 -11.08 0.43 10.05
C TYR A 6 -10.47 1.32 8.95
N GLN A 7 -9.66 2.31 9.33
CA GLN A 7 -9.00 3.21 8.37
C GLN A 7 -8.09 2.49 7.37
N LYS A 8 -7.52 1.34 7.74
CA LYS A 8 -6.61 0.56 6.89
C LYS A 8 -7.33 -0.47 6.00
N GLY A 9 -8.65 -0.59 6.14
CA GLY A 9 -9.48 -1.42 5.29
C GLY A 9 -9.18 -2.93 5.30
N PRO A 10 -8.89 -3.54 6.48
CA PRO A 10 -8.51 -4.95 6.52
C PRO A 10 -9.62 -5.88 6.01
N ASP A 11 -10.88 -5.51 6.17
CA ASP A 11 -12.01 -6.30 5.69
C ASP A 11 -12.01 -6.40 4.16
N TYR A 12 -11.75 -5.28 3.45
CA TYR A 12 -11.68 -5.29 1.99
C TYR A 12 -10.56 -6.20 1.47
N PHE A 13 -9.41 -6.21 2.17
CA PHE A 13 -8.32 -7.12 1.85
C PHE A 13 -8.72 -8.59 2.03
N VAL A 14 -9.40 -8.93 3.11
CA VAL A 14 -9.87 -10.31 3.38
C VAL A 14 -10.90 -10.76 2.35
N GLU A 15 -11.85 -9.90 1.99
CA GLU A 15 -12.84 -10.22 0.95
C GLU A 15 -12.19 -10.42 -0.43
N ALA A 16 -11.24 -9.57 -0.79
CA ALA A 16 -10.49 -9.73 -2.03
C ALA A 16 -9.65 -11.01 -2.02
N ALA A 17 -9.00 -11.33 -0.91
CA ALA A 17 -8.25 -12.57 -0.74
C ALA A 17 -9.11 -13.82 -0.95
N ALA A 18 -10.33 -13.83 -0.41
CA ALA A 18 -11.27 -14.93 -0.62
C ALA A 18 -11.66 -15.11 -2.09
N LYS A 19 -11.77 -14.00 -2.85
CA LYS A 19 -12.03 -14.06 -4.30
C LYS A 19 -10.83 -14.57 -5.09
N VAL A 20 -9.62 -14.10 -4.74
CA VAL A 20 -8.37 -14.55 -5.38
C VAL A 20 -8.16 -16.04 -5.17
N LEU A 21 -8.39 -16.57 -3.96
CA LEU A 21 -8.20 -17.99 -3.64
C LEU A 21 -9.12 -18.93 -4.42
N LYS A 22 -10.27 -18.46 -4.91
CA LYS A 22 -11.13 -19.23 -5.81
C LYS A 22 -10.49 -19.44 -7.20
N ARG A 23 -9.58 -18.57 -7.61
CA ARG A 23 -8.91 -18.59 -8.91
C ARG A 23 -7.49 -19.16 -8.81
N VAL A 24 -6.77 -18.87 -7.72
CA VAL A 24 -5.39 -19.30 -7.47
C VAL A 24 -5.28 -19.82 -6.03
N PRO A 25 -5.55 -21.13 -5.80
CA PRO A 25 -5.62 -21.69 -4.46
C PRO A 25 -4.31 -21.68 -3.67
N ASP A 26 -3.16 -21.60 -4.36
CA ASP A 26 -1.85 -21.70 -3.72
C ASP A 26 -1.29 -20.37 -3.20
N VAL A 27 -2.01 -19.26 -3.38
CA VAL A 27 -1.62 -17.96 -2.84
C VAL A 27 -1.72 -17.97 -1.31
N ARG A 28 -0.76 -17.29 -0.68
CA ARG A 28 -0.77 -17.02 0.75
C ARG A 28 -0.90 -15.55 1.02
N PHE A 29 -1.72 -15.19 1.98
CA PHE A 29 -1.94 -13.82 2.41
C PHE A 29 -1.30 -13.59 3.77
N VAL A 30 -0.64 -12.45 3.91
CA VAL A 30 0.01 -12.05 5.17
C VAL A 30 -0.55 -10.70 5.61
N MET A 31 -0.99 -10.62 6.87
CA MET A 31 -1.39 -9.38 7.50
C MET A 31 -0.45 -9.10 8.68
N ALA A 32 0.38 -8.07 8.52
CA ALA A 32 1.38 -7.70 9.51
C ALA A 32 0.95 -6.44 10.25
N GLY A 33 0.86 -6.54 11.58
CA GLY A 33 0.48 -5.45 12.46
C GLY A 33 -0.42 -5.87 13.60
N SER A 34 -0.96 -4.88 14.30
CA SER A 34 -1.92 -5.05 15.40
C SER A 34 -2.95 -3.92 15.37
N GLY A 35 -4.08 -4.12 16.01
CA GLY A 35 -5.14 -3.12 16.09
C GLY A 35 -6.45 -3.70 16.63
N ASP A 36 -7.42 -2.83 16.81
CA ASP A 36 -8.73 -3.13 17.39
C ASP A 36 -9.56 -4.09 16.52
N MET A 37 -9.31 -4.12 15.20
CA MET A 37 -10.00 -5.03 14.30
C MET A 37 -9.38 -6.43 14.20
N MET A 38 -8.24 -6.72 14.84
CA MET A 38 -7.55 -8.01 14.71
C MET A 38 -8.48 -9.21 14.95
N ASN A 39 -9.20 -9.22 16.07
CA ASN A 39 -10.12 -10.33 16.41
C ASN A 39 -11.30 -10.43 15.43
N HIS A 40 -11.76 -9.30 14.89
CA HIS A 40 -12.81 -9.27 13.87
C HIS A 40 -12.31 -9.92 12.57
N VAL A 41 -11.13 -9.53 12.12
CA VAL A 41 -10.51 -10.03 10.88
C VAL A 41 -10.20 -11.53 10.97
N ILE A 42 -9.65 -12.00 12.09
CA ILE A 42 -9.40 -13.44 12.31
C ILE A 42 -10.70 -14.25 12.20
N ARG A 43 -11.77 -13.78 12.84
CA ARG A 43 -13.09 -14.42 12.73
C ARG A 43 -13.64 -14.38 11.30
N ARG A 44 -13.41 -13.29 10.56
CA ARG A 44 -13.84 -13.17 9.16
C ARG A 44 -13.12 -14.16 8.26
N VAL A 45 -11.80 -14.27 8.40
CA VAL A 45 -10.95 -15.24 7.68
C VAL A 45 -11.41 -16.67 7.94
N ALA A 46 -11.71 -17.01 9.22
CA ALA A 46 -12.22 -18.33 9.59
C ALA A 46 -13.61 -18.62 8.98
N ARG A 47 -14.53 -17.66 9.00
CA ARG A 47 -15.87 -17.79 8.40
C ARG A 47 -15.83 -17.97 6.88
N LEU A 48 -14.85 -17.39 6.22
CA LEU A 48 -14.65 -17.54 4.78
C LEU A 48 -13.94 -18.86 4.41
N GLY A 49 -13.47 -19.61 5.40
CA GLY A 49 -12.80 -20.91 5.19
C GLY A 49 -11.41 -20.77 4.57
N ILE A 50 -10.72 -19.65 4.76
CA ILE A 50 -9.39 -19.34 4.18
C ILE A 50 -8.27 -19.23 5.22
N ALA A 51 -8.50 -19.75 6.43
CA ALA A 51 -7.56 -19.59 7.55
C ALA A 51 -6.19 -20.28 7.29
N ASP A 52 -6.18 -21.36 6.57
CA ASP A 52 -4.96 -22.09 6.18
C ASP A 52 -4.09 -21.33 5.16
N ARG A 53 -4.65 -20.31 4.50
CA ARG A 53 -3.98 -19.44 3.52
C ARG A 53 -3.68 -18.04 4.06
N PHE A 54 -4.04 -17.76 5.31
CA PHE A 54 -3.86 -16.46 5.94
C PHE A 54 -2.89 -16.53 7.13
N HIS A 55 -1.88 -15.66 7.14
CA HIS A 55 -0.92 -15.56 8.22
C HIS A 55 -0.96 -14.17 8.88
N PHE A 56 -1.07 -14.14 10.21
CA PHE A 56 -1.02 -12.93 11.03
C PHE A 56 0.29 -12.90 11.79
N THR A 57 1.19 -11.97 11.44
CA THR A 57 2.52 -11.91 12.05
C THR A 57 2.53 -11.19 13.41
N GLY A 58 1.48 -10.43 13.73
CA GLY A 58 1.56 -9.41 14.76
C GLY A 58 2.41 -8.20 14.31
N PHE A 59 2.87 -7.41 15.26
CA PHE A 59 3.63 -6.20 14.98
C PHE A 59 5.08 -6.52 14.60
N LEU A 60 5.53 -6.05 13.43
CA LEU A 60 6.91 -6.19 12.95
C LEU A 60 7.70 -4.91 13.16
N ARG A 61 9.04 -5.02 13.35
CA ARG A 61 9.97 -3.90 13.56
C ARG A 61 11.28 -4.09 12.79
N GLY A 62 11.87 -2.95 12.41
CA GLY A 62 13.23 -2.91 11.85
C GLY A 62 13.40 -3.85 10.65
N GLU A 63 14.37 -4.74 10.72
CA GLU A 63 14.69 -5.67 9.64
C GLU A 63 13.56 -6.64 9.28
N ASP A 64 12.68 -7.00 10.22
CA ASP A 64 11.60 -7.94 9.93
C ASP A 64 10.57 -7.33 8.97
N VAL A 65 10.42 -5.99 8.97
CA VAL A 65 9.61 -5.27 7.98
C VAL A 65 10.23 -5.42 6.58
N HIS A 66 11.55 -5.22 6.45
CA HIS A 66 12.25 -5.39 5.19
C HIS A 66 12.16 -6.82 4.67
N LYS A 67 12.39 -7.81 5.54
CA LYS A 67 12.26 -9.23 5.18
C LYS A 67 10.85 -9.56 4.71
N MET A 68 9.82 -9.01 5.36
CA MET A 68 8.43 -9.22 4.96
C MET A 68 8.17 -8.66 3.56
N PHE A 69 8.67 -7.47 3.21
CA PHE A 69 8.55 -6.96 1.85
C PHE A 69 9.31 -7.84 0.84
N GLN A 70 10.55 -8.23 1.14
CA GLN A 70 11.36 -9.09 0.25
C GLN A 70 10.74 -10.47 -0.02
N LEU A 71 9.93 -10.98 0.91
CA LEU A 71 9.18 -12.23 0.76
C LEU A 71 7.84 -12.06 0.04
N SER A 72 7.45 -10.83 -0.27
CA SER A 72 6.14 -10.54 -0.85
C SER A 72 6.21 -10.38 -2.35
N ASP A 73 5.31 -11.03 -3.08
CA ASP A 73 5.15 -10.86 -4.54
C ASP A 73 4.32 -9.61 -4.87
N VAL A 74 3.41 -9.21 -3.98
CA VAL A 74 2.52 -8.04 -4.14
C VAL A 74 2.25 -7.42 -2.78
N TYR A 75 2.34 -6.10 -2.69
CA TYR A 75 1.91 -5.34 -1.53
C TYR A 75 0.55 -4.69 -1.77
N VAL A 76 -0.36 -4.77 -0.79
CA VAL A 76 -1.72 -4.22 -0.89
C VAL A 76 -2.02 -3.28 0.27
N MET A 77 -2.48 -2.06 -0.05
CA MET A 77 -2.92 -1.06 0.93
C MET A 77 -4.33 -0.54 0.57
N PRO A 78 -5.41 -1.22 0.98
CA PRO A 78 -6.78 -0.84 0.66
C PRO A 78 -7.34 0.13 1.71
N SER A 79 -6.58 1.16 2.06
CA SER A 79 -6.95 2.10 3.12
C SER A 79 -8.19 2.92 2.75
N VAL A 80 -9.13 3.00 3.68
CA VAL A 80 -10.33 3.86 3.59
C VAL A 80 -9.92 5.33 3.65
N SER A 81 -8.96 5.63 4.53
CA SER A 81 -8.38 6.97 4.70
C SER A 81 -6.92 6.84 5.08
N GLU A 82 -6.06 7.42 4.26
CA GLU A 82 -4.62 7.43 4.46
C GLU A 82 -4.08 8.80 4.06
N PRO A 83 -3.63 9.64 4.99
CA PRO A 83 -3.14 10.99 4.67
C PRO A 83 -2.00 10.99 3.66
N PHE A 84 -1.09 10.02 3.73
CA PHE A 84 -0.04 9.81 2.74
C PHE A 84 0.14 8.33 2.45
N GLY A 85 0.79 7.56 3.34
CA GLY A 85 1.09 6.14 3.18
C GLY A 85 2.56 5.88 2.81
N ILE A 86 3.42 5.67 3.82
CA ILE A 86 4.85 5.41 3.60
C ILE A 86 5.08 3.95 3.19
N SER A 87 4.30 3.02 3.70
CA SER A 87 4.51 1.58 3.48
C SER A 87 4.48 1.13 2.00
N PRO A 88 3.69 1.71 1.08
CA PRO A 88 3.85 1.43 -0.35
C PRO A 88 5.23 1.81 -0.90
N LEU A 89 5.80 2.94 -0.43
CA LEU A 89 7.14 3.38 -0.85
C LEU A 89 8.23 2.39 -0.35
N GLU A 90 8.07 1.86 0.87
CA GLU A 90 8.97 0.85 1.43
C GLU A 90 8.88 -0.48 0.64
N ALA A 91 7.67 -0.88 0.23
CA ALA A 91 7.46 -2.05 -0.63
C ALA A 91 8.11 -1.85 -2.01
N MET A 92 7.89 -0.70 -2.66
CA MET A 92 8.51 -0.37 -3.94
C MET A 92 10.04 -0.33 -3.85
N ARG A 93 10.61 0.18 -2.75
CA ARG A 93 12.07 0.12 -2.50
C ARG A 93 12.61 -1.29 -2.35
N SER A 94 11.75 -2.22 -1.98
CA SER A 94 12.06 -3.66 -1.92
C SER A 94 11.77 -4.39 -3.24
N ASN A 95 11.54 -3.63 -4.33
CA ASN A 95 11.19 -4.15 -5.67
C ASN A 95 9.90 -4.98 -5.68
N VAL A 96 8.91 -4.57 -4.88
CA VAL A 96 7.60 -5.21 -4.78
C VAL A 96 6.55 -4.31 -5.44
N PRO A 97 5.75 -4.83 -6.39
CA PRO A 97 4.67 -4.07 -7.00
C PRO A 97 3.58 -3.80 -5.97
N VAL A 98 2.96 -2.64 -6.05
CA VAL A 98 2.00 -2.17 -5.05
C VAL A 98 0.61 -1.94 -5.64
N ILE A 99 -0.41 -2.31 -4.86
CA ILE A 99 -1.81 -1.97 -5.09
C ILE A 99 -2.23 -1.04 -3.95
N ILE A 100 -2.72 0.13 -4.28
CA ILE A 100 -3.11 1.15 -3.29
C ILE A 100 -4.53 1.65 -3.54
N SER A 101 -5.16 2.11 -2.46
CA SER A 101 -6.42 2.82 -2.54
C SER A 101 -6.22 4.19 -3.22
N LYS A 102 -7.10 4.56 -4.14
CA LYS A 102 -7.16 5.90 -4.75
C LYS A 102 -7.37 7.00 -3.69
N GLN A 103 -7.92 6.65 -2.54
CA GLN A 103 -8.21 7.57 -1.42
C GLN A 103 -7.01 7.77 -0.48
N SER A 104 -5.83 7.28 -0.85
CA SER A 104 -4.58 7.54 -0.13
C SER A 104 -3.81 8.70 -0.75
N GLY A 105 -3.19 9.56 0.08
CA GLY A 105 -2.40 10.69 -0.42
C GLY A 105 -1.22 10.26 -1.31
N VAL A 106 -0.65 9.08 -1.07
CA VAL A 106 0.42 8.55 -1.91
C VAL A 106 -0.06 8.23 -3.35
N ALA A 107 -1.37 8.03 -3.55
CA ALA A 107 -1.93 7.81 -4.89
C ALA A 107 -1.82 9.05 -5.80
N GLU A 108 -1.69 10.25 -5.23
CA GLU A 108 -1.46 11.49 -5.99
C GLU A 108 -0.02 11.60 -6.50
N VAL A 109 0.92 10.86 -5.90
CA VAL A 109 2.35 10.99 -6.15
C VAL A 109 2.89 9.85 -7.00
N LEU A 110 2.36 8.63 -6.83
CA LEU A 110 2.86 7.44 -7.52
C LEU A 110 2.15 7.23 -8.85
N ASP A 111 2.92 7.07 -9.93
CA ASP A 111 2.41 6.68 -11.25
C ASP A 111 2.45 5.16 -11.45
N PHE A 112 3.47 4.49 -10.90
CA PHE A 112 3.66 3.04 -11.04
C PHE A 112 3.12 2.24 -9.86
N ALA A 113 1.91 2.59 -9.42
CA ALA A 113 1.10 1.81 -8.49
C ALA A 113 -0.24 1.45 -9.14
N VAL A 114 -0.74 0.25 -8.90
CA VAL A 114 -2.11 -0.10 -9.29
C VAL A 114 -3.07 0.58 -8.31
N LYS A 115 -3.97 1.43 -8.82
CA LYS A 115 -4.86 2.26 -8.01
C LYS A 115 -6.29 1.76 -8.14
N VAL A 116 -6.90 1.36 -7.03
CA VAL A 116 -8.28 0.86 -6.96
C VAL A 116 -9.09 1.64 -5.93
N ASP A 117 -10.38 1.67 -6.07
CA ASP A 117 -11.24 2.16 -5.00
C ASP A 117 -11.30 1.11 -3.88
N TYR A 118 -11.11 1.52 -2.61
CA TYR A 118 -10.99 0.57 -1.49
C TYR A 118 -12.23 -0.31 -1.31
N TRP A 119 -13.41 0.18 -1.69
CA TRP A 119 -14.68 -0.55 -1.62
C TRP A 119 -14.92 -1.50 -2.79
N ASP A 120 -14.18 -1.33 -3.89
CA ASP A 120 -14.30 -2.21 -5.06
C ASP A 120 -13.45 -3.47 -4.85
N VAL A 121 -14.04 -4.40 -4.11
CA VAL A 121 -13.39 -5.68 -3.76
C VAL A 121 -13.10 -6.53 -5.01
N ASP A 122 -13.91 -6.39 -6.07
CA ASP A 122 -13.69 -7.12 -7.31
C ASP A 122 -12.48 -6.57 -8.06
N ALA A 123 -12.38 -5.26 -8.24
CA ALA A 123 -11.21 -4.63 -8.83
C ALA A 123 -9.94 -4.91 -8.01
N LEU A 124 -10.03 -4.91 -6.68
CA LEU A 124 -8.90 -5.26 -5.81
C LEU A 124 -8.46 -6.71 -6.01
N ALA A 125 -9.39 -7.65 -6.09
CA ALA A 125 -9.09 -9.06 -6.35
C ALA A 125 -8.51 -9.27 -7.74
N ASP A 126 -9.02 -8.60 -8.76
CA ASP A 126 -8.51 -8.66 -10.14
C ASP A 126 -7.10 -8.07 -10.24
N ALA A 127 -6.82 -6.97 -9.55
CA ALA A 127 -5.48 -6.38 -9.49
C ALA A 127 -4.48 -7.33 -8.84
N ILE A 128 -4.83 -7.96 -7.71
CA ILE A 128 -3.99 -8.96 -7.05
C ILE A 128 -3.74 -10.14 -7.99
N TYR A 129 -4.81 -10.68 -8.58
CA TYR A 129 -4.72 -11.79 -9.52
C TYR A 129 -3.82 -11.44 -10.71
N GLY A 130 -4.00 -10.26 -11.30
CA GLY A 130 -3.22 -9.80 -12.46
C GLY A 130 -1.73 -9.74 -12.17
N LEU A 131 -1.33 -9.17 -11.02
CA LEU A 131 0.08 -9.08 -10.65
C LEU A 131 0.69 -10.44 -10.29
N ILE A 132 -0.09 -11.39 -9.74
CA ILE A 132 0.40 -12.75 -9.46
C ILE A 132 0.48 -13.59 -10.75
N GLN A 133 -0.51 -13.49 -11.61
CA GLN A 133 -0.65 -14.37 -12.77
C GLN A 133 0.24 -13.96 -13.95
N TYR A 134 0.56 -12.67 -14.09
CA TYR A 134 1.31 -12.14 -15.23
C TYR A 134 2.69 -11.59 -14.79
N PRO A 135 3.76 -12.41 -14.79
CA PRO A 135 5.09 -12.00 -14.33
C PRO A 135 5.65 -10.77 -15.05
N ALA A 136 5.37 -10.62 -16.34
CA ALA A 136 5.80 -9.44 -17.10
C ALA A 136 5.15 -8.15 -16.60
N LEU A 137 3.87 -8.19 -16.23
CA LEU A 137 3.15 -7.06 -15.64
C LEU A 137 3.73 -6.74 -14.25
N SER A 138 3.84 -7.76 -13.40
CA SER A 138 4.42 -7.62 -12.06
C SER A 138 5.83 -7.03 -12.11
N GLY A 139 6.70 -7.58 -12.95
CA GLY A 139 8.08 -7.11 -13.14
C GLY A 139 8.16 -5.67 -13.65
N MET A 140 7.25 -5.26 -14.52
CA MET A 140 7.17 -3.88 -15.01
C MET A 140 6.80 -2.92 -13.86
N PHE A 141 5.76 -3.21 -13.08
CA PHE A 141 5.37 -2.38 -11.93
C PHE A 141 6.45 -2.36 -10.84
N ALA A 142 7.10 -3.49 -10.56
CA ALA A 142 8.17 -3.57 -9.57
C ALA A 142 9.37 -2.70 -9.97
N SER A 143 9.89 -2.87 -11.20
CA SER A 143 11.08 -2.14 -11.67
C SER A 143 10.82 -0.64 -11.84
N LYS A 144 9.68 -0.27 -12.42
CA LYS A 144 9.31 1.13 -12.60
C LYS A 144 8.97 1.80 -11.27
N GLY A 145 8.31 1.10 -10.37
CA GLY A 145 8.06 1.58 -9.01
C GLY A 145 9.35 1.81 -8.22
N LEU A 146 10.32 0.92 -8.32
CA LEU A 146 11.64 1.11 -7.71
C LEU A 146 12.37 2.34 -8.27
N GLU A 147 12.34 2.54 -9.59
CA GLU A 147 12.89 3.73 -10.25
C GLU A 147 12.21 5.01 -9.73
N GLU A 148 10.89 5.01 -9.68
CA GLU A 148 10.07 6.14 -9.21
C GLU A 148 10.39 6.50 -7.76
N VAL A 149 10.33 5.54 -6.84
CA VAL A 149 10.54 5.80 -5.40
C VAL A 149 11.99 6.20 -5.09
N THR A 150 12.95 5.78 -5.91
CA THR A 150 14.36 6.17 -5.76
C THR A 150 14.56 7.66 -6.09
N ASN A 151 13.72 8.20 -6.97
CA ASN A 151 13.76 9.60 -7.38
C ASN A 151 12.95 10.53 -6.43
N LEU A 152 12.10 9.99 -5.56
CA LEU A 152 11.38 10.76 -4.54
C LEU A 152 12.33 11.17 -3.40
N LYS A 153 12.64 12.48 -3.32
CA LYS A 153 13.59 13.03 -2.34
C LYS A 153 12.91 14.06 -1.44
N TRP A 154 13.18 13.97 -0.14
CA TRP A 154 12.75 14.97 0.81
C TRP A 154 13.27 16.38 0.49
N ASN A 155 14.46 16.48 -0.10
CA ASN A 155 15.04 17.75 -0.52
C ASN A 155 14.18 18.49 -1.55
N ASP A 156 13.50 17.78 -2.45
CA ASP A 156 12.64 18.38 -3.47
C ASP A 156 11.37 18.95 -2.82
N ALA A 157 10.79 18.26 -1.85
CA ALA A 157 9.68 18.74 -1.06
C ALA A 157 10.08 19.98 -0.23
N ALA A 158 11.24 19.94 0.42
CA ALA A 158 11.78 21.07 1.19
C ALA A 158 12.06 22.28 0.28
N ALA A 159 12.61 22.09 -0.92
CA ALA A 159 12.84 23.16 -1.88
C ALA A 159 11.52 23.84 -2.34
N LYS A 160 10.47 23.06 -2.59
CA LYS A 160 9.12 23.59 -2.92
C LYS A 160 8.56 24.43 -1.78
N ILE A 161 8.65 23.96 -0.53
CA ILE A 161 8.19 24.73 0.64
C ILE A 161 8.98 26.03 0.79
N LYS A 162 10.32 25.95 0.63
CA LYS A 162 11.18 27.14 0.69
C LYS A 162 10.81 28.19 -0.37
N SER A 163 10.56 27.78 -1.61
CA SER A 163 10.17 28.70 -2.66
C SER A 163 8.85 29.42 -2.39
N VAL A 164 7.88 28.73 -1.73
CA VAL A 164 6.63 29.36 -1.30
C VAL A 164 6.88 30.40 -0.22
N TYR A 165 7.73 30.11 0.77
CA TYR A 165 8.09 31.09 1.80
C TYR A 165 8.79 32.33 1.21
N GLU A 166 9.71 32.13 0.28
CA GLU A 166 10.40 33.22 -0.40
C GLU A 166 9.43 34.10 -1.19
N ALA A 167 8.49 33.50 -1.92
CA ALA A 167 7.46 34.24 -2.67
C ALA A 167 6.57 35.07 -1.76
N VAL A 168 6.09 34.52 -0.65
CA VAL A 168 5.25 35.24 0.32
C VAL A 168 6.01 36.40 0.98
N ILE A 169 7.27 36.21 1.33
CA ILE A 169 8.11 37.26 1.91
C ILE A 169 8.30 38.44 0.91
N GLU A 170 8.55 38.10 -0.35
CA GLU A 170 8.69 39.11 -1.41
C GLU A 170 7.40 39.91 -1.65
N GLU A 171 6.26 39.23 -1.65
CA GLU A 171 4.94 39.86 -1.83
C GLU A 171 4.64 40.83 -0.68
N ASN A 172 4.87 40.42 0.56
CA ASN A 172 4.67 41.28 1.75
C ASN A 172 5.61 42.49 1.75
N LYS A 173 6.87 42.36 1.29
CA LYS A 173 7.78 43.51 1.14
C LYS A 173 7.29 44.54 0.13
N LYS A 174 6.57 44.12 -0.92
CA LYS A 174 5.99 45.03 -1.92
C LYS A 174 4.76 45.77 -1.41
N GLN A 175 3.98 45.16 -0.50
CA GLN A 175 2.81 45.77 0.12
C GLN A 175 3.15 46.79 1.22
N LEU A 176 4.34 46.74 1.78
CA LEU A 176 4.86 47.63 2.83
C LEU A 176 5.60 48.86 2.28
N LYS A 177 5.71 48.99 0.95
CA LYS A 177 6.25 50.16 0.24
C LYS A 177 5.15 50.96 -0.42
#